data_4231330d18dd19aff438b78eb578b9e9
#
_entry.id   4231330d18dd19aff438b78eb578b9e9
#
_cell.length_a   1.000
_cell.length_b   1.000
_cell.length_c   1.000
_cell.angle_alpha   90.00
_cell.angle_beta   90.00
_cell.angle_gamma   90.00
#
_symmetry.space_group_name_H-M   'P 1'
#
loop_
_entity.id
_entity.type
_entity.pdbx_description
1 polymer ?
#
loop_
_entity_poly.entity_id
_entity_poly.type
_entity_poly.pdbx_seq_one_letter_code
_entity_poly.pdbx_strand_id
1 'polypeptide(L)'
;MRRILFFSLLLLAIAAEAQTARKFTINLTDDGAAQMVVFLPANPSGKAIVGVPGGGYSVLSNTHEGTQWSDWLNQQGIAYFVVNYRLPNGDRSIPISDVEKGIRIVRDSAALWHIHPHDVGIMGFSAGGHLSSVISTLSDFDVRPDFTILFYPVISMDERVSHKYSCINFLGEEGHKDPALVKKYSTQNAVKRHLTPPAIIIMASDDRLVPPVTNGVAYYSAMRNAGNECAMYIYPTGDHGFGCGPWFKYHDQMLSDLGNWLNNRKTPKADALRVACIGNSITDGHGIDMADQHGYPALLQQKLGNDYWVKNFGVSGRTLLNKGDMPYMNETAWRDALAFDPDIVVIKLGTNDSKPQNWQYKAEFKKDLQQMLTSLCPQLATPSKKKGKKARQALPTRPKIYLCTPIPAFKSSWNINEDVIANEIIPIQQEVAQEYGLEVIDLHTLFANDSDKVQDDGIHPNDKGVRRMADIIADAIKKQ
;
A
#
# COMPACT_ATOMS: atom_id res chain seq x y z
N MET A 1 69.41 2.08 19.79
CA MET A 1 68.92 2.16 18.42
C MET A 1 67.40 1.98 18.46
N ARG A 2 66.63 3.06 18.38
CA ARG A 2 65.17 3.05 18.37
C ARG A 2 64.73 2.97 16.91
N ARG A 3 63.98 1.92 16.55
CA ARG A 3 63.30 1.81 15.25
C ARG A 3 61.96 2.54 15.37
N ILE A 4 61.80 3.60 14.59
CA ILE A 4 60.55 4.34 14.40
C ILE A 4 59.78 3.60 13.28
N LEU A 5 58.62 3.02 13.62
CA LEU A 5 57.64 2.51 12.63
C LEU A 5 56.79 3.69 12.18
N PHE A 6 56.87 4.02 10.89
CA PHE A 6 55.94 4.92 10.21
C PHE A 6 54.67 4.11 9.86
N PHE A 7 53.56 4.44 10.50
CA PHE A 7 52.22 4.01 10.04
C PHE A 7 51.75 5.00 9.00
N SER A 8 51.73 4.59 7.75
CA SER A 8 51.09 5.32 6.66
C SER A 8 49.57 5.10 6.77
N LEU A 9 48.82 6.10 7.22
CA LEU A 9 47.40 6.16 7.09
C LEU A 9 47.05 6.40 5.61
N LEU A 10 46.61 5.35 4.90
CA LEU A 10 46.02 5.49 3.58
C LEU A 10 44.55 5.95 3.79
N LEU A 11 44.34 7.25 3.70
CA LEU A 11 42.98 7.82 3.57
C LEU A 11 42.44 7.43 2.18
N LEU A 12 41.61 6.42 2.12
CA LEU A 12 40.73 6.19 0.97
C LEU A 12 39.68 7.32 0.96
N ALA A 13 39.96 8.37 0.21
CA ALA A 13 38.93 9.31 -0.22
C ALA A 13 38.02 8.53 -1.20
N ILE A 14 36.85 8.09 -0.74
CA ILE A 14 35.77 7.69 -1.62
C ILE A 14 35.32 9.00 -2.28
N ALA A 15 35.84 9.27 -3.46
CA ALA A 15 35.28 10.29 -4.34
C ALA A 15 33.87 9.81 -4.71
N ALA A 16 32.86 10.42 -4.11
CA ALA A 16 31.50 10.32 -4.63
C ALA A 16 31.57 10.96 -6.03
N GLU A 17 31.65 10.14 -7.07
CA GLU A 17 31.46 10.63 -8.44
C GLU A 17 30.08 11.29 -8.48
N ALA A 18 30.07 12.60 -8.73
CA ALA A 18 28.84 13.34 -8.94
C ALA A 18 28.12 12.68 -10.13
N GLN A 19 27.00 12.06 -9.86
CA GLN A 19 26.21 11.39 -10.89
C GLN A 19 25.71 12.47 -11.84
N THR A 20 26.01 12.36 -13.13
CA THR A 20 25.48 13.31 -14.13
C THR A 20 24.02 12.96 -14.44
N ALA A 21 23.18 13.98 -14.60
CA ALA A 21 21.81 13.77 -15.06
C ALA A 21 21.80 12.98 -16.38
N ARG A 22 20.96 11.95 -16.47
CA ARG A 22 20.91 11.07 -17.64
C ARG A 22 19.50 11.02 -18.22
N LYS A 23 19.44 11.06 -19.56
CA LYS A 23 18.20 10.84 -20.31
C LYS A 23 18.42 9.74 -21.34
N PHE A 24 17.52 8.75 -21.38
CA PHE A 24 17.52 7.68 -22.37
C PHE A 24 16.11 7.09 -22.50
N THR A 25 15.93 6.16 -23.44
CA THR A 25 14.64 5.50 -23.69
C THR A 25 14.81 3.98 -23.55
N ILE A 26 13.81 3.32 -22.99
CA ILE A 26 13.69 1.86 -22.86
C ILE A 26 12.48 1.41 -23.65
N ASN A 27 12.61 0.40 -24.49
CA ASN A 27 11.47 -0.26 -25.12
C ASN A 27 10.74 -1.14 -24.11
N LEU A 28 9.44 -0.94 -23.95
CA LEU A 28 8.58 -1.78 -23.12
C LEU A 28 8.05 -2.97 -23.91
N THR A 29 8.04 -2.91 -25.23
CA THR A 29 7.69 -4.02 -26.13
C THR A 29 8.85 -4.26 -27.11
N ASP A 30 8.96 -5.48 -27.64
CA ASP A 30 10.06 -5.88 -28.53
C ASP A 30 10.05 -5.08 -29.84
N ASP A 31 8.87 -4.69 -30.31
CA ASP A 31 8.68 -3.86 -31.51
C ASP A 31 8.86 -2.36 -31.25
N GLY A 32 9.07 -1.95 -29.99
CA GLY A 32 9.19 -0.54 -29.61
C GLY A 32 7.88 0.26 -29.66
N ALA A 33 6.73 -0.39 -29.80
CA ALA A 33 5.42 0.29 -29.85
C ALA A 33 5.04 0.91 -28.49
N ALA A 34 5.52 0.38 -27.38
CA ALA A 34 5.49 1.03 -26.09
C ALA A 34 6.92 1.33 -25.63
N GLN A 35 7.12 2.52 -25.07
CA GLN A 35 8.44 3.00 -24.63
C GLN A 35 8.34 3.74 -23.31
N MET A 36 9.44 3.77 -22.56
CA MET A 36 9.58 4.58 -21.36
C MET A 36 10.78 5.53 -21.52
N VAL A 37 10.53 6.84 -21.46
CA VAL A 37 11.58 7.85 -21.44
C VAL A 37 12.03 8.05 -20.00
N VAL A 38 13.31 7.87 -19.75
CA VAL A 38 13.94 7.90 -18.42
C VAL A 38 14.66 9.23 -18.23
N PHE A 39 14.43 9.87 -17.08
CA PHE A 39 15.13 11.09 -16.63
C PHE A 39 15.66 10.86 -15.23
N LEU A 40 16.96 10.63 -15.08
CA LEU A 40 17.60 10.43 -13.78
C LEU A 40 18.26 11.72 -13.32
N PRO A 41 18.01 12.18 -12.07
CA PRO A 41 18.63 13.39 -11.53
C PRO A 41 20.11 13.18 -11.23
N ALA A 42 20.89 14.27 -11.24
CA ALA A 42 22.30 14.23 -10.81
C ALA A 42 22.44 13.91 -9.30
N ASN A 43 21.50 14.35 -8.49
CA ASN A 43 21.47 14.14 -7.05
C ASN A 43 20.17 13.40 -6.67
N PRO A 44 20.11 12.07 -6.71
CA PRO A 44 18.90 11.33 -6.47
C PRO A 44 18.48 11.40 -4.98
N SER A 45 17.20 11.69 -4.74
CA SER A 45 16.58 11.64 -3.41
C SER A 45 16.17 10.21 -3.00
N GLY A 46 16.21 9.27 -3.94
CA GLY A 46 15.64 7.93 -3.83
C GLY A 46 14.18 7.84 -4.30
N LYS A 47 13.47 8.95 -4.43
CA LYS A 47 12.08 8.96 -4.92
C LYS A 47 12.02 8.84 -6.43
N ALA A 48 11.01 8.10 -6.93
CA ALA A 48 10.74 7.95 -8.36
C ALA A 48 9.27 8.19 -8.68
N ILE A 49 8.99 8.70 -9.87
CA ILE A 49 7.62 8.90 -10.37
C ILE A 49 7.53 8.36 -11.80
N VAL A 50 6.53 7.50 -12.03
CA VAL A 50 6.15 7.02 -13.36
C VAL A 50 5.03 7.94 -13.89
N GLY A 51 5.32 8.70 -14.94
CA GLY A 51 4.40 9.62 -15.59
C GLY A 51 3.58 8.94 -16.67
N VAL A 52 2.28 9.20 -16.69
CA VAL A 52 1.29 8.60 -17.59
C VAL A 52 0.51 9.74 -18.25
N PRO A 53 0.88 10.14 -19.49
CA PRO A 53 0.25 11.24 -20.20
C PRO A 53 -1.23 10.97 -20.50
N GLY A 54 -2.03 12.03 -20.61
CA GLY A 54 -3.40 11.98 -21.09
C GLY A 54 -3.52 11.92 -22.61
N GLY A 55 -4.68 12.34 -23.13
CA GLY A 55 -4.99 12.37 -24.57
C GLY A 55 -6.21 11.54 -24.93
N GLY A 56 -7.12 11.30 -23.98
CA GLY A 56 -8.42 10.64 -24.22
C GLY A 56 -8.33 9.19 -24.67
N TYR A 57 -7.20 8.53 -24.49
CA TYR A 57 -6.87 7.21 -25.04
C TYR A 57 -6.89 7.14 -26.57
N SER A 58 -6.81 8.29 -27.25
CA SER A 58 -6.72 8.39 -28.71
C SER A 58 -5.38 8.93 -29.19
N VAL A 59 -4.69 9.67 -28.34
CA VAL A 59 -3.33 10.21 -28.53
C VAL A 59 -2.61 10.22 -27.18
N LEU A 60 -1.32 10.58 -27.18
CA LEU A 60 -0.54 10.84 -25.97
C LEU A 60 -0.08 12.31 -25.92
N SER A 61 -0.49 13.02 -24.86
CA SER A 61 -0.10 14.42 -24.61
C SER A 61 1.29 14.51 -23.97
N ASN A 62 2.32 13.99 -24.64
CA ASN A 62 3.66 13.75 -24.10
C ASN A 62 4.48 14.99 -23.73
N THR A 63 4.02 16.21 -24.06
CA THR A 63 4.76 17.44 -23.79
C THR A 63 4.47 17.94 -22.37
N HIS A 64 3.43 18.72 -22.17
CA HIS A 64 3.07 19.36 -20.90
C HIS A 64 2.47 18.40 -19.86
N GLU A 65 2.00 17.23 -20.28
CA GLU A 65 1.55 16.11 -19.43
C GLU A 65 2.58 14.97 -19.35
N GLY A 66 3.75 15.17 -19.93
CA GLY A 66 4.81 14.16 -20.00
C GLY A 66 6.18 14.74 -19.71
N THR A 67 7.00 14.88 -20.76
CA THR A 67 8.44 15.14 -20.61
C THR A 67 8.80 16.50 -19.98
N GLN A 68 7.95 17.51 -20.07
CA GLN A 68 8.23 18.83 -19.47
C GLN A 68 8.29 18.82 -17.92
N TRP A 69 7.74 17.80 -17.27
CA TRP A 69 7.85 17.64 -15.83
C TRP A 69 9.25 17.24 -15.36
N SER A 70 10.10 16.75 -16.27
CA SER A 70 11.40 16.17 -15.92
C SER A 70 12.31 17.17 -15.20
N ASP A 71 12.37 18.43 -15.67
CA ASP A 71 13.28 19.42 -15.11
C ASP A 71 12.92 19.76 -13.66
N TRP A 72 11.63 20.02 -13.40
CA TRP A 72 11.17 20.33 -12.06
C TRP A 72 11.35 19.15 -11.11
N LEU A 73 11.03 17.93 -11.53
CA LEU A 73 11.17 16.72 -10.71
C LEU A 73 12.64 16.40 -10.44
N ASN A 74 13.51 16.48 -11.46
CA ASN A 74 14.93 16.23 -11.29
C ASN A 74 15.61 17.28 -10.40
N GLN A 75 15.15 18.55 -10.40
CA GLN A 75 15.60 19.56 -9.43
C GLN A 75 15.24 19.19 -7.97
N GLN A 76 14.16 18.43 -7.75
CA GLN A 76 13.78 17.87 -6.45
C GLN A 76 14.52 16.55 -6.14
N GLY A 77 15.44 16.12 -7.00
CA GLY A 77 16.13 14.84 -6.88
C GLY A 77 15.25 13.62 -7.19
N ILE A 78 14.09 13.81 -7.80
CA ILE A 78 13.14 12.74 -8.11
C ILE A 78 13.44 12.19 -9.50
N ALA A 79 13.66 10.88 -9.61
CA ALA A 79 13.76 10.20 -10.90
C ALA A 79 12.40 10.16 -11.60
N TYR A 80 12.36 10.47 -12.90
CA TYR A 80 11.11 10.56 -13.62
C TYR A 80 11.10 9.66 -14.86
N PHE A 81 9.97 8.99 -15.10
CA PHE A 81 9.82 7.97 -16.12
C PHE A 81 8.52 8.21 -16.88
N VAL A 82 8.57 8.64 -18.14
CA VAL A 82 7.36 8.86 -18.94
C VAL A 82 7.05 7.62 -19.76
N VAL A 83 5.93 6.98 -19.46
CA VAL A 83 5.47 5.80 -20.20
C VAL A 83 4.63 6.23 -21.41
N ASN A 84 5.19 6.01 -22.60
CA ASN A 84 4.48 6.10 -23.87
C ASN A 84 3.76 4.77 -24.10
N TYR A 85 2.61 4.62 -23.44
CA TYR A 85 1.81 3.39 -23.51
C TYR A 85 1.08 3.26 -24.84
N ARG A 86 0.81 2.04 -25.28
CA ARG A 86 -0.02 1.77 -26.46
C ARG A 86 -1.47 2.11 -26.16
N LEU A 87 -2.12 2.70 -27.15
CA LEU A 87 -3.55 3.04 -27.05
C LEU A 87 -4.39 1.75 -26.96
N PRO A 88 -5.46 1.75 -26.15
CA PRO A 88 -6.24 0.54 -25.92
C PRO A 88 -6.95 0.01 -27.14
N ASN A 89 -7.49 0.88 -28.01
CA ASN A 89 -8.33 0.48 -29.14
C ASN A 89 -9.42 -0.52 -28.75
N GLY A 90 -10.03 -0.31 -27.57
CA GLY A 90 -11.01 -1.19 -26.97
C GLY A 90 -10.46 -2.34 -26.10
N ASP A 91 -9.17 -2.63 -26.18
CA ASP A 91 -8.50 -3.58 -25.28
C ASP A 91 -7.70 -2.84 -24.19
N ARG A 92 -8.35 -2.61 -23.07
CA ARG A 92 -7.81 -1.94 -21.90
C ARG A 92 -6.62 -2.66 -21.23
N SER A 93 -6.43 -3.96 -21.50
CA SER A 93 -5.29 -4.70 -20.96
C SER A 93 -3.94 -4.21 -21.53
N ILE A 94 -3.97 -3.65 -22.75
CA ILE A 94 -2.78 -3.14 -23.43
C ILE A 94 -2.11 -2.01 -22.64
N PRO A 95 -2.75 -0.84 -22.42
CA PRO A 95 -2.11 0.25 -21.67
C PRO A 95 -1.85 -0.10 -20.21
N ILE A 96 -2.69 -0.93 -19.58
CA ILE A 96 -2.47 -1.42 -18.22
C ILE A 96 -1.14 -2.18 -18.16
N SER A 97 -0.93 -3.17 -19.03
CA SER A 97 0.28 -3.99 -19.04
C SER A 97 1.55 -3.17 -19.32
N ASP A 98 1.46 -2.15 -20.18
CA ASP A 98 2.60 -1.27 -20.49
C ASP A 98 3.03 -0.45 -19.28
N VAL A 99 2.08 0.13 -18.53
CA VAL A 99 2.37 0.91 -17.31
C VAL A 99 2.87 0.00 -16.19
N GLU A 100 2.25 -1.15 -15.97
CA GLU A 100 2.72 -2.15 -14.99
C GLU A 100 4.15 -2.60 -15.28
N LYS A 101 4.48 -2.85 -16.55
CA LYS A 101 5.85 -3.19 -16.96
C LYS A 101 6.82 -2.04 -16.69
N GLY A 102 6.41 -0.79 -16.93
CA GLY A 102 7.21 0.39 -16.59
C GLY A 102 7.54 0.45 -15.11
N ILE A 103 6.55 0.28 -14.22
CA ILE A 103 6.75 0.27 -12.77
C ILE A 103 7.69 -0.88 -12.35
N ARG A 104 7.51 -2.08 -12.92
CA ARG A 104 8.35 -3.24 -12.64
C ARG A 104 9.82 -2.96 -13.00
N ILE A 105 10.09 -2.41 -14.20
CA ILE A 105 11.44 -2.04 -14.62
C ILE A 105 12.07 -1.01 -13.67
N VAL A 106 11.30 -0.02 -13.22
CA VAL A 106 11.79 0.99 -12.25
C VAL A 106 12.19 0.32 -10.94
N ARG A 107 11.37 -0.58 -10.40
CA ARG A 107 11.67 -1.30 -9.16
C ARG A 107 12.85 -2.28 -9.30
N ASP A 108 12.90 -3.03 -10.39
CA ASP A 108 14.00 -3.98 -10.68
C ASP A 108 15.34 -3.25 -10.87
N SER A 109 15.30 -2.01 -11.38
CA SER A 109 16.49 -1.17 -11.60
C SER A 109 16.79 -0.23 -10.43
N ALA A 110 16.07 -0.31 -9.32
CA ALA A 110 16.12 0.65 -8.22
C ALA A 110 17.56 0.84 -7.67
N ALA A 111 18.29 -0.24 -7.45
CA ALA A 111 19.68 -0.18 -6.99
C ALA A 111 20.60 0.53 -8.01
N LEU A 112 20.44 0.24 -9.31
CA LEU A 112 21.24 0.82 -10.40
C LEU A 112 20.98 2.33 -10.56
N TRP A 113 19.77 2.77 -10.27
CA TRP A 113 19.32 4.16 -10.47
C TRP A 113 19.25 4.96 -9.16
N HIS A 114 19.73 4.39 -8.05
CA HIS A 114 19.68 4.96 -6.70
C HIS A 114 18.26 5.37 -6.30
N ILE A 115 17.29 4.51 -6.60
CA ILE A 115 15.88 4.65 -6.24
C ILE A 115 15.59 3.75 -5.05
N HIS A 116 14.73 4.23 -4.16
CA HIS A 116 14.12 3.41 -3.12
C HIS A 116 12.98 2.58 -3.76
N PRO A 117 13.05 1.23 -3.77
CA PRO A 117 12.08 0.40 -4.49
C PRO A 117 10.63 0.54 -3.99
N HIS A 118 10.46 1.09 -2.78
CA HIS A 118 9.18 1.33 -2.13
C HIS A 118 8.86 2.83 -1.96
N ASP A 119 9.41 3.68 -2.83
CA ASP A 119 9.04 5.10 -2.98
C ASP A 119 8.87 5.44 -4.47
N VAL A 120 8.18 4.54 -5.18
CA VAL A 120 7.86 4.65 -6.60
C VAL A 120 6.40 5.05 -6.77
N GLY A 121 6.15 6.32 -7.08
CA GLY A 121 4.82 6.85 -7.34
C GLY A 121 4.41 6.76 -8.79
N ILE A 122 3.13 7.02 -9.04
CA ILE A 122 2.56 7.20 -10.37
C ILE A 122 1.94 8.60 -10.48
N MET A 123 2.12 9.26 -11.63
CA MET A 123 1.55 10.58 -11.91
C MET A 123 0.83 10.55 -13.25
N GLY A 124 -0.49 10.76 -13.23
CA GLY A 124 -1.29 10.70 -14.44
C GLY A 124 -2.18 11.90 -14.67
N PHE A 125 -2.44 12.17 -15.94
CA PHE A 125 -3.15 13.34 -16.42
C PHE A 125 -4.38 12.92 -17.23
N SER A 126 -5.56 13.50 -16.97
CA SER A 126 -6.77 13.23 -17.76
C SER A 126 -7.07 11.72 -17.91
N ALA A 127 -7.08 11.19 -19.11
CA ALA A 127 -7.18 9.73 -19.36
C ALA A 127 -6.00 8.95 -18.76
N GLY A 128 -4.77 9.51 -18.76
CA GLY A 128 -3.62 8.95 -18.05
C GLY A 128 -3.81 8.97 -16.53
N GLY A 129 -4.56 9.95 -16.00
CA GLY A 129 -5.02 9.97 -14.61
C GLY A 129 -5.96 8.80 -14.29
N HIS A 130 -6.87 8.46 -15.22
CA HIS A 130 -7.68 7.26 -15.13
C HIS A 130 -6.80 6.00 -15.08
N LEU A 131 -5.89 5.84 -16.05
CA LEU A 131 -5.00 4.69 -16.09
C LEU A 131 -4.16 4.57 -14.81
N SER A 132 -3.64 5.69 -14.29
CA SER A 132 -2.90 5.74 -13.01
C SER A 132 -3.77 5.31 -11.83
N SER A 133 -5.04 5.72 -11.80
CA SER A 133 -5.98 5.29 -10.77
C SER A 133 -6.37 3.81 -10.90
N VAL A 134 -6.43 3.26 -12.13
CA VAL A 134 -6.61 1.81 -12.38
C VAL A 134 -5.44 1.02 -11.80
N ILE A 135 -4.19 1.43 -12.10
CA ILE A 135 -3.00 0.78 -11.54
C ILE A 135 -2.99 0.85 -10.01
N SER A 136 -3.38 1.98 -9.44
CA SER A 136 -3.40 2.17 -7.98
C SER A 136 -4.46 1.36 -7.25
N THR A 137 -5.57 0.99 -7.91
CA THR A 137 -6.72 0.34 -7.26
C THR A 137 -6.93 -1.12 -7.66
N LEU A 138 -6.53 -1.51 -8.86
CA LEU A 138 -6.85 -2.81 -9.44
C LEU A 138 -5.63 -3.71 -9.67
N SER A 139 -4.41 -3.14 -9.81
CA SER A 139 -3.20 -3.94 -10.05
C SER A 139 -2.72 -4.67 -8.79
N ASP A 140 -1.95 -5.72 -9.01
CA ASP A 140 -1.32 -6.51 -7.95
C ASP A 140 -0.27 -5.69 -7.17
N PHE A 141 0.05 -6.16 -5.97
CA PHE A 141 0.90 -5.45 -5.02
C PHE A 141 2.28 -5.07 -5.59
N ASP A 142 2.90 -5.96 -6.36
CA ASP A 142 4.26 -5.79 -6.90
C ASP A 142 4.39 -4.65 -7.94
N VAL A 143 3.29 -4.29 -8.60
CA VAL A 143 3.23 -3.19 -9.58
C VAL A 143 2.33 -2.02 -9.13
N ARG A 144 1.64 -2.15 -7.99
CA ARG A 144 0.88 -1.04 -7.41
C ARG A 144 1.85 0.03 -6.91
N PRO A 145 1.67 1.32 -7.27
CA PRO A 145 2.57 2.40 -6.84
C PRO A 145 2.51 2.61 -5.32
N ASP A 146 3.53 3.26 -4.76
CA ASP A 146 3.58 3.60 -3.34
C ASP A 146 2.80 4.90 -3.03
N PHE A 147 2.55 5.73 -4.04
CA PHE A 147 1.69 6.92 -3.98
C PHE A 147 1.18 7.30 -5.38
N THR A 148 0.11 8.09 -5.41
CA THR A 148 -0.59 8.45 -6.66
C THR A 148 -0.78 9.95 -6.77
N ILE A 149 -0.44 10.54 -7.93
CA ILE A 149 -0.65 11.94 -8.27
C ILE A 149 -1.59 12.00 -9.47
N LEU A 150 -2.72 12.68 -9.32
CA LEU A 150 -3.78 12.74 -10.35
C LEU A 150 -4.05 14.20 -10.75
N PHE A 151 -3.79 14.52 -12.00
CA PHE A 151 -4.11 15.83 -12.57
C PHE A 151 -5.41 15.74 -13.38
N TYR A 152 -6.41 16.52 -13.01
CA TYR A 152 -7.75 16.57 -13.66
C TYR A 152 -8.19 15.22 -14.21
N PRO A 153 -8.16 14.17 -13.36
CA PRO A 153 -8.25 12.80 -13.84
C PRO A 153 -9.66 12.48 -14.33
N VAL A 154 -9.77 11.74 -15.43
CA VAL A 154 -10.94 10.89 -15.67
C VAL A 154 -10.94 9.84 -14.57
N ILE A 155 -12.09 9.58 -13.97
CA ILE A 155 -12.27 8.57 -12.90
C ILE A 155 -13.48 7.71 -13.19
N SER A 156 -14.63 8.33 -13.45
CA SER A 156 -15.83 7.60 -13.85
C SER A 156 -15.74 7.15 -15.31
N MET A 157 -16.10 5.90 -15.57
CA MET A 157 -16.29 5.36 -16.92
C MET A 157 -17.74 5.46 -17.40
N ASP A 158 -18.60 6.17 -16.66
CA ASP A 158 -19.94 6.51 -17.12
C ASP A 158 -19.88 7.74 -18.03
N GLU A 159 -20.11 7.56 -19.34
CA GLU A 159 -20.04 8.61 -20.35
C GLU A 159 -21.01 9.78 -20.14
N ARG A 160 -22.03 9.60 -19.32
CA ARG A 160 -23.02 10.65 -19.00
C ARG A 160 -22.49 11.69 -18.03
N VAL A 161 -21.45 11.36 -17.26
CA VAL A 161 -20.91 12.20 -16.19
C VAL A 161 -19.39 12.37 -16.26
N SER A 162 -18.75 11.88 -17.33
CA SER A 162 -17.31 11.92 -17.54
C SER A 162 -16.98 12.15 -19.02
N HIS A 163 -15.68 12.13 -19.38
CA HIS A 163 -15.26 12.31 -20.78
C HIS A 163 -15.62 11.10 -21.63
N LYS A 164 -16.66 11.25 -22.43
CA LYS A 164 -17.27 10.18 -23.24
C LYS A 164 -16.25 9.38 -24.06
N TYR A 165 -15.39 10.07 -24.80
CA TYR A 165 -14.42 9.38 -25.68
C TYR A 165 -13.39 8.59 -24.89
N SER A 166 -12.96 9.04 -23.72
CA SER A 166 -12.12 8.22 -22.84
C SER A 166 -12.79 6.93 -22.42
N CYS A 167 -14.10 6.97 -22.12
CA CYS A 167 -14.88 5.78 -21.76
C CYS A 167 -14.93 4.78 -22.91
N ILE A 168 -15.28 5.23 -24.12
CA ILE A 168 -15.39 4.40 -25.32
C ILE A 168 -14.02 3.84 -25.71
N ASN A 169 -12.99 4.69 -25.81
CA ASN A 169 -11.66 4.27 -26.26
C ASN A 169 -11.03 3.24 -25.30
N PHE A 170 -11.27 3.36 -23.99
CA PHE A 170 -10.73 2.45 -22.98
C PHE A 170 -11.52 1.14 -22.87
N LEU A 171 -12.86 1.23 -22.83
CA LEU A 171 -13.72 0.06 -22.64
C LEU A 171 -14.09 -0.64 -23.96
N GLY A 172 -14.00 0.06 -25.09
CA GLY A 172 -14.47 -0.40 -26.39
C GLY A 172 -15.95 -0.12 -26.63
N GLU A 173 -16.38 -0.20 -27.89
CA GLU A 173 -17.75 0.13 -28.36
C GLU A 173 -18.86 -0.68 -27.67
N GLU A 174 -18.59 -1.91 -27.26
CA GLU A 174 -19.55 -2.73 -26.50
C GLU A 174 -19.30 -2.64 -24.99
N GLY A 175 -18.03 -2.53 -24.58
CA GLY A 175 -17.67 -2.52 -23.16
C GLY A 175 -18.17 -1.27 -22.41
N HIS A 176 -18.25 -0.10 -23.06
CA HIS A 176 -18.75 1.12 -22.41
C HIS A 176 -20.27 1.08 -22.14
N LYS A 177 -20.98 0.14 -22.76
CA LYS A 177 -22.42 -0.13 -22.55
C LYS A 177 -22.65 -1.17 -21.45
N ASP A 178 -21.62 -1.92 -21.06
CA ASP A 178 -21.70 -2.94 -20.01
C ASP A 178 -21.61 -2.30 -18.63
N PRO A 179 -22.69 -2.28 -17.81
CA PRO A 179 -22.69 -1.68 -16.49
C PRO A 179 -21.66 -2.29 -15.53
N ALA A 180 -21.32 -3.57 -15.69
CA ALA A 180 -20.34 -4.24 -14.85
C ALA A 180 -18.93 -3.75 -15.17
N LEU A 181 -18.57 -3.58 -16.43
CA LEU A 181 -17.28 -3.01 -16.85
C LEU A 181 -17.18 -1.52 -16.49
N VAL A 182 -18.23 -0.73 -16.75
CA VAL A 182 -18.31 0.68 -16.35
C VAL A 182 -18.09 0.80 -14.84
N LYS A 183 -18.79 0.00 -14.01
CA LYS A 183 -18.63 0.00 -12.56
C LYS A 183 -17.20 -0.41 -12.15
N LYS A 184 -16.66 -1.48 -12.75
CA LYS A 184 -15.34 -2.02 -12.42
C LYS A 184 -14.23 -1.00 -12.66
N TYR A 185 -14.27 -0.31 -13.79
CA TYR A 185 -13.23 0.64 -14.19
C TYR A 185 -13.54 2.10 -13.82
N SER A 186 -14.68 2.39 -13.20
CA SER A 186 -14.91 3.63 -12.46
C SER A 186 -14.20 3.51 -11.12
N THR A 187 -12.97 4.00 -11.05
CA THR A 187 -11.98 3.64 -10.01
C THR A 187 -12.33 4.09 -8.60
N GLN A 188 -13.23 5.07 -8.44
CA GLN A 188 -13.82 5.39 -7.13
C GLN A 188 -14.55 4.19 -6.50
N ASN A 189 -15.03 3.23 -7.29
CA ASN A 189 -15.66 2.01 -6.80
C ASN A 189 -14.64 0.91 -6.44
N ALA A 190 -13.40 1.06 -6.87
CA ALA A 190 -12.32 0.07 -6.67
C ALA A 190 -11.36 0.42 -5.53
N VAL A 191 -11.55 1.58 -4.88
CA VAL A 191 -10.76 1.99 -3.73
C VAL A 191 -10.91 0.97 -2.60
N LYS A 192 -9.77 0.52 -2.07
CA LYS A 192 -9.71 -0.45 -0.96
C LYS A 192 -9.02 0.18 0.23
N ARG A 193 -9.63 0.03 1.40
CA ARG A 193 -9.08 0.50 2.67
C ARG A 193 -7.69 -0.10 2.90
N HIS A 194 -6.72 0.71 3.31
CA HIS A 194 -5.31 0.39 3.56
C HIS A 194 -4.49 -0.12 2.35
N LEU A 195 -5.14 -0.55 1.27
CA LEU A 195 -4.46 -1.14 0.11
C LEU A 195 -4.27 -0.15 -1.05
N THR A 196 -5.24 0.76 -1.27
CA THR A 196 -5.09 1.82 -2.26
C THR A 196 -4.11 2.86 -1.73
N PRO A 197 -3.05 3.20 -2.51
CA PRO A 197 -1.99 4.09 -2.04
C PRO A 197 -2.49 5.49 -1.72
N PRO A 198 -1.80 6.25 -0.85
CA PRO A 198 -2.05 7.67 -0.64
C PRO A 198 -2.07 8.45 -1.94
N ALA A 199 -2.97 9.43 -2.07
CA ALA A 199 -3.14 10.18 -3.30
C ALA A 199 -3.18 11.70 -3.09
N ILE A 200 -2.77 12.44 -4.13
CA ILE A 200 -3.05 13.87 -4.29
C ILE A 200 -3.77 14.09 -5.62
N ILE A 201 -4.82 14.91 -5.60
CA ILE A 201 -5.62 15.25 -6.78
C ILE A 201 -5.53 16.75 -7.01
N ILE A 202 -5.21 17.15 -8.25
CA ILE A 202 -5.01 18.54 -8.64
C ILE A 202 -5.89 18.82 -9.87
N MET A 203 -6.78 19.80 -9.79
CA MET A 203 -7.71 20.12 -10.87
C MET A 203 -8.19 21.56 -10.82
N ALA A 204 -8.89 22.00 -11.85
CA ALA A 204 -9.54 23.30 -11.93
C ALA A 204 -11.05 23.16 -11.80
N SER A 205 -11.69 24.12 -11.13
CA SER A 205 -13.14 24.12 -10.86
C SER A 205 -13.99 24.30 -12.12
N ASP A 206 -13.43 24.96 -13.13
CA ASP A 206 -14.08 25.28 -14.40
C ASP A 206 -13.82 24.25 -15.51
N ASP A 207 -13.22 23.09 -15.20
CA ASP A 207 -13.01 21.99 -16.15
C ASP A 207 -14.35 21.48 -16.68
N ARG A 208 -14.59 21.72 -17.98
CA ARG A 208 -15.82 21.31 -18.67
C ARG A 208 -15.67 19.98 -19.42
N LEU A 209 -14.44 19.55 -19.65
CA LEU A 209 -14.16 18.32 -20.38
C LEU A 209 -14.24 17.10 -19.45
N VAL A 210 -13.67 17.21 -18.27
CA VAL A 210 -13.72 16.19 -17.21
C VAL A 210 -14.29 16.82 -15.93
N PRO A 211 -15.63 16.78 -15.73
CA PRO A 211 -16.26 17.48 -14.61
C PRO A 211 -15.66 17.04 -13.26
N PRO A 212 -15.13 17.98 -12.45
CA PRO A 212 -14.41 17.66 -11.22
C PRO A 212 -15.24 16.87 -10.21
N VAL A 213 -16.53 17.20 -10.07
CA VAL A 213 -17.41 16.60 -9.04
C VAL A 213 -17.60 15.09 -9.24
N THR A 214 -17.84 14.67 -10.47
CA THR A 214 -18.11 13.27 -10.81
C THR A 214 -16.85 12.44 -11.08
N ASN A 215 -15.68 13.08 -11.05
CA ASN A 215 -14.39 12.44 -11.26
C ASN A 215 -13.46 12.64 -10.04
N GLY A 216 -12.62 13.66 -10.00
CA GLY A 216 -11.62 13.80 -8.93
C GLY A 216 -12.23 13.90 -7.53
N VAL A 217 -13.35 14.64 -7.34
CA VAL A 217 -14.05 14.72 -6.05
C VAL A 217 -14.66 13.38 -5.66
N ALA A 218 -15.21 12.63 -6.63
CA ALA A 218 -15.75 11.29 -6.36
C ALA A 218 -14.64 10.32 -5.89
N TYR A 219 -13.44 10.39 -6.50
CA TYR A 219 -12.28 9.59 -6.06
C TYR A 219 -11.80 10.00 -4.68
N TYR A 220 -11.66 11.31 -4.41
CA TYR A 220 -11.33 11.83 -3.08
C TYR A 220 -12.30 11.32 -2.02
N SER A 221 -13.61 11.41 -2.29
CA SER A 221 -14.65 10.94 -1.37
C SER A 221 -14.53 9.44 -1.10
N ALA A 222 -14.27 8.64 -2.13
CA ALA A 222 -14.06 7.20 -1.98
C ALA A 222 -12.81 6.89 -1.12
N MET A 223 -11.70 7.60 -1.37
CA MET A 223 -10.48 7.48 -0.58
C MET A 223 -10.72 7.81 0.90
N ARG A 224 -11.38 8.94 1.20
CA ARG A 224 -11.64 9.37 2.58
C ARG A 224 -12.66 8.48 3.29
N ASN A 225 -13.70 8.01 2.59
CA ASN A 225 -14.66 7.04 3.12
C ASN A 225 -14.02 5.68 3.43
N ALA A 226 -13.02 5.30 2.65
CA ALA A 226 -12.21 4.10 2.93
C ALA A 226 -11.19 4.32 4.07
N GLY A 227 -11.00 5.54 4.57
CA GLY A 227 -9.99 5.89 5.58
C GLY A 227 -8.58 6.03 5.02
N ASN A 228 -8.41 6.10 3.70
CA ASN A 228 -7.10 6.27 3.07
C ASN A 228 -6.70 7.75 3.00
N GLU A 229 -5.40 8.01 3.10
CA GLU A 229 -4.84 9.36 2.95
C GLU A 229 -5.09 9.88 1.53
N CYS A 230 -5.69 11.07 1.42
CA CYS A 230 -5.91 11.75 0.16
C CYS A 230 -5.94 13.26 0.34
N ALA A 231 -5.10 13.98 -0.41
CA ALA A 231 -5.14 15.44 -0.52
C ALA A 231 -5.84 15.86 -1.82
N MET A 232 -6.46 17.03 -1.84
CA MET A 232 -7.11 17.56 -3.04
C MET A 232 -6.95 19.06 -3.13
N TYR A 233 -6.52 19.55 -4.28
CA TYR A 233 -6.41 20.97 -4.63
C TYR A 233 -7.28 21.26 -5.84
N ILE A 234 -8.24 22.16 -5.67
CA ILE A 234 -9.12 22.62 -6.76
C ILE A 234 -8.90 24.12 -6.93
N TYR A 235 -8.25 24.49 -8.03
CA TYR A 235 -8.03 25.89 -8.37
C TYR A 235 -9.27 26.48 -9.03
N PRO A 236 -9.56 27.77 -8.79
CA PRO A 236 -10.81 28.39 -9.28
C PRO A 236 -10.99 28.31 -10.79
N THR A 237 -9.91 28.48 -11.56
CA THR A 237 -9.92 28.47 -13.03
C THR A 237 -8.67 27.79 -13.56
N GLY A 238 -8.74 27.28 -14.79
CA GLY A 238 -7.61 26.62 -15.47
C GLY A 238 -8.08 25.69 -16.57
N ASP A 239 -9.39 25.44 -16.63
CA ASP A 239 -9.98 24.49 -17.58
C ASP A 239 -9.28 23.12 -17.52
N HIS A 240 -9.28 22.35 -18.60
CA HIS A 240 -8.66 21.03 -18.69
C HIS A 240 -7.27 21.11 -19.34
N GLY A 241 -6.35 20.22 -18.94
CA GLY A 241 -5.10 20.00 -19.67
C GLY A 241 -3.99 21.00 -19.39
N PHE A 242 -3.96 21.68 -18.24
CA PHE A 242 -2.91 22.67 -17.95
C PHE A 242 -1.53 22.02 -17.69
N GLY A 243 -1.44 20.76 -17.23
CA GLY A 243 -0.17 20.06 -16.99
C GLY A 243 0.84 20.88 -16.19
N CYS A 244 2.10 20.94 -16.66
CA CYS A 244 3.11 21.87 -16.13
C CYS A 244 3.20 23.16 -16.95
N GLY A 245 2.15 23.52 -17.69
CA GLY A 245 2.16 24.69 -18.56
C GLY A 245 2.34 26.00 -17.79
N PRO A 246 3.35 26.84 -18.15
CA PRO A 246 3.58 28.13 -17.47
C PRO A 246 2.45 29.14 -17.68
N TRP A 247 1.55 28.88 -18.64
CA TRP A 247 0.33 29.66 -18.86
C TRP A 247 -0.76 29.44 -17.82
N PHE A 248 -0.68 28.36 -17.02
CA PHE A 248 -1.64 28.12 -15.96
C PHE A 248 -1.50 29.17 -14.88
N LYS A 249 -2.56 29.90 -14.61
CA LYS A 249 -2.55 31.03 -13.68
C LYS A 249 -1.99 30.70 -12.29
N TYR A 250 -2.17 29.46 -11.83
CA TYR A 250 -1.75 29.00 -10.51
C TYR A 250 -0.54 28.06 -10.58
N HIS A 251 0.25 28.14 -11.67
CA HIS A 251 1.38 27.25 -11.93
C HIS A 251 2.36 27.15 -10.74
N ASP A 252 2.87 28.28 -10.25
CA ASP A 252 3.85 28.27 -9.15
C ASP A 252 3.26 27.78 -7.83
N GLN A 253 2.00 28.16 -7.55
CA GLN A 253 1.28 27.65 -6.38
C GLN A 253 1.09 26.13 -6.48
N MET A 254 0.68 25.63 -7.63
CA MET A 254 0.50 24.19 -7.88
C MET A 254 1.80 23.42 -7.67
N LEU A 255 2.92 23.92 -8.20
CA LEU A 255 4.23 23.28 -7.99
C LEU A 255 4.64 23.31 -6.52
N SER A 256 4.36 24.41 -5.80
CA SER A 256 4.60 24.50 -4.36
C SER A 256 3.75 23.52 -3.56
N ASP A 257 2.44 23.43 -3.85
CA ASP A 257 1.51 22.52 -3.18
C ASP A 257 1.90 21.05 -3.42
N LEU A 258 2.23 20.69 -4.66
CA LEU A 258 2.72 19.36 -5.00
C LEU A 258 4.08 19.04 -4.34
N GLY A 259 5.02 19.98 -4.38
CA GLY A 259 6.33 19.84 -3.75
C GLY A 259 6.22 19.65 -2.25
N ASN A 260 5.38 20.43 -1.57
CA ASN A 260 5.10 20.28 -0.15
C ASN A 260 4.50 18.90 0.18
N TRP A 261 3.56 18.44 -0.63
CA TRP A 261 2.98 17.11 -0.42
C TRP A 261 4.02 16.00 -0.59
N LEU A 262 4.85 16.05 -1.64
CA LEU A 262 5.92 15.08 -1.91
C LEU A 262 6.98 15.07 -0.80
N ASN A 263 7.38 16.23 -0.28
CA ASN A 263 8.40 16.37 0.76
C ASN A 263 7.92 15.94 2.15
N ASN A 264 6.62 16.06 2.42
CA ASN A 264 6.03 15.64 3.70
C ASN A 264 5.75 14.12 3.77
N ARG A 265 5.88 13.40 2.66
CA ARG A 265 5.72 11.95 2.64
C ARG A 265 6.89 11.29 3.37
N LYS A 266 6.56 10.48 4.36
CA LYS A 266 7.55 9.68 5.09
C LYS A 266 7.77 8.37 4.36
N THR A 267 8.97 8.17 3.84
CA THR A 267 9.40 6.91 3.27
C THR A 267 10.26 6.18 4.31
N PRO A 268 9.98 4.91 4.62
CA PRO A 268 10.86 4.08 5.43
C PRO A 268 12.25 3.99 4.80
N LYS A 269 13.28 3.61 5.56
CA LYS A 269 14.60 3.33 4.98
C LYS A 269 14.51 2.16 3.98
N ALA A 270 15.42 2.12 3.01
CA ALA A 270 15.43 1.09 1.98
C ALA A 270 15.64 -0.33 2.56
N ASP A 271 16.33 -0.42 3.68
CA ASP A 271 16.61 -1.64 4.45
C ASP A 271 15.71 -1.80 5.69
N ALA A 272 14.63 -1.00 5.80
CA ALA A 272 13.69 -1.09 6.91
C ALA A 272 13.05 -2.47 7.00
N LEU A 273 12.95 -3.01 8.21
CA LEU A 273 12.27 -4.28 8.48
C LEU A 273 10.76 -4.13 8.17
N ARG A 274 10.25 -4.97 7.30
CA ARG A 274 8.84 -4.96 6.87
C ARG A 274 7.97 -5.67 7.89
N VAL A 275 6.99 -4.95 8.44
CA VAL A 275 6.06 -5.46 9.47
C VAL A 275 4.66 -5.52 8.90
N ALA A 276 4.12 -6.73 8.73
CA ALA A 276 2.73 -6.94 8.31
C ALA A 276 1.80 -7.11 9.52
N CYS A 277 0.83 -6.21 9.67
CA CYS A 277 -0.24 -6.35 10.66
C CYS A 277 -1.46 -7.02 10.01
N ILE A 278 -1.63 -8.31 10.25
CA ILE A 278 -2.73 -9.14 9.75
C ILE A 278 -3.82 -9.23 10.80
N GLY A 279 -5.08 -9.04 10.43
CA GLY A 279 -6.17 -9.16 11.40
C GLY A 279 -7.55 -8.79 10.88
N ASN A 280 -8.47 -8.68 11.83
CA ASN A 280 -9.88 -8.34 11.61
C ASN A 280 -10.15 -6.82 11.80
N SER A 281 -11.37 -6.45 12.19
CA SER A 281 -11.80 -5.07 12.41
C SER A 281 -10.94 -4.29 13.43
N ILE A 282 -10.34 -4.96 14.39
CA ILE A 282 -9.44 -4.32 15.38
C ILE A 282 -8.14 -3.87 14.71
N THR A 283 -7.60 -4.67 13.79
CA THR A 283 -6.42 -4.29 12.99
C THR A 283 -6.79 -3.28 11.92
N ASP A 284 -7.95 -3.44 11.27
CA ASP A 284 -8.52 -2.50 10.32
C ASP A 284 -8.76 -1.09 10.93
N GLY A 285 -9.00 -1.02 12.25
CA GLY A 285 -9.25 0.23 12.96
C GLY A 285 -10.71 0.66 12.92
N HIS A 286 -11.64 -0.30 13.05
CA HIS A 286 -13.08 -0.02 13.12
C HIS A 286 -13.41 0.99 14.23
N GLY A 287 -14.18 2.02 13.87
CA GLY A 287 -14.61 3.08 14.80
C GLY A 287 -13.51 4.07 15.23
N ILE A 288 -12.28 3.93 14.71
CA ILE A 288 -11.20 4.90 14.90
C ILE A 288 -11.25 5.92 13.77
N ASP A 289 -11.37 7.19 14.13
CA ASP A 289 -11.32 8.27 13.15
C ASP A 289 -9.91 8.33 12.52
N MET A 290 -9.87 8.49 11.19
CA MET A 290 -8.62 8.50 10.43
C MET A 290 -7.70 7.32 10.81
N ALA A 291 -8.21 6.09 10.75
CA ALA A 291 -7.49 4.88 11.18
C ALA A 291 -6.18 4.65 10.41
N ASP A 292 -6.02 5.23 9.22
CA ASP A 292 -4.78 5.31 8.44
C ASP A 292 -3.65 6.08 9.18
N GLN A 293 -4.01 6.91 10.17
CA GLN A 293 -3.10 7.70 11.01
C GLN A 293 -3.16 7.32 12.50
N HIS A 294 -4.34 6.92 12.99
CA HIS A 294 -4.61 6.71 14.42
C HIS A 294 -4.86 5.25 14.80
N GLY A 295 -5.05 4.34 13.86
CA GLY A 295 -5.14 2.91 14.14
C GLY A 295 -3.85 2.34 14.73
N TYR A 296 -3.93 1.19 15.44
CA TYR A 296 -2.73 0.66 16.08
C TYR A 296 -1.56 0.38 15.12
N PRO A 297 -1.76 -0.05 13.86
CA PRO A 297 -0.61 -0.25 12.95
C PRO A 297 0.11 1.06 12.61
N ALA A 298 -0.63 2.16 12.43
CA ALA A 298 -0.03 3.48 12.19
C ALA A 298 0.72 4.00 13.42
N LEU A 299 0.15 3.82 14.62
CA LEU A 299 0.82 4.16 15.88
C LEU A 299 2.04 3.26 16.12
N LEU A 300 1.98 1.99 15.74
CA LEU A 300 3.12 1.07 15.78
C LEU A 300 4.26 1.56 14.88
N GLN A 301 3.97 2.02 13.65
CA GLN A 301 4.96 2.65 12.78
C GLN A 301 5.66 3.84 13.47
N GLN A 302 4.88 4.72 14.12
CA GLN A 302 5.45 5.87 14.83
C GLN A 302 6.37 5.45 15.98
N LYS A 303 6.03 4.39 16.71
CA LYS A 303 6.81 3.87 17.84
C LYS A 303 8.05 3.11 17.43
N LEU A 304 8.00 2.37 16.34
CA LEU A 304 9.14 1.61 15.80
C LEU A 304 10.12 2.51 15.05
N GLY A 305 9.65 3.61 14.46
CA GLY A 305 10.47 4.56 13.71
C GLY A 305 10.81 4.09 12.29
N ASN A 306 11.79 4.75 11.67
CA ASN A 306 12.10 4.59 10.24
C ASN A 306 12.90 3.32 9.90
N ASP A 307 13.40 2.58 10.90
CA ASP A 307 14.06 1.28 10.71
C ASP A 307 13.04 0.16 10.46
N TYR A 308 11.75 0.47 10.55
CA TYR A 308 10.65 -0.43 10.30
C TYR A 308 9.67 0.17 9.31
N TRP A 309 9.05 -0.70 8.51
CA TRP A 309 7.97 -0.35 7.61
C TRP A 309 6.72 -1.17 7.92
N VAL A 310 5.79 -0.55 8.65
CA VAL A 310 4.56 -1.20 9.09
C VAL A 310 3.45 -0.99 8.08
N LYS A 311 2.82 -2.08 7.65
CA LYS A 311 1.60 -2.03 6.80
C LYS A 311 0.41 -2.69 7.49
N ASN A 312 -0.75 -2.05 7.32
CA ASN A 312 -2.03 -2.55 7.80
C ASN A 312 -2.68 -3.43 6.72
N PHE A 313 -2.87 -4.71 7.03
CA PHE A 313 -3.61 -5.68 6.22
C PHE A 313 -4.88 -6.17 6.93
N GLY A 314 -5.38 -5.41 7.89
CA GLY A 314 -6.63 -5.70 8.60
C GLY A 314 -7.85 -5.59 7.68
N VAL A 315 -8.83 -6.47 7.87
CA VAL A 315 -10.11 -6.43 7.17
C VAL A 315 -11.24 -6.73 8.15
N SER A 316 -12.17 -5.81 8.29
CA SER A 316 -13.28 -5.91 9.25
C SER A 316 -14.13 -7.17 9.03
N GLY A 317 -14.55 -7.81 10.13
CA GLY A 317 -15.44 -8.97 10.12
C GLY A 317 -14.78 -10.32 9.84
N ARG A 318 -13.48 -10.37 9.51
CA ARG A 318 -12.84 -11.58 8.99
C ARG A 318 -12.54 -12.59 10.07
N THR A 319 -12.67 -13.89 9.67
CA THR A 319 -12.37 -15.06 10.48
C THR A 319 -11.02 -15.66 10.07
N LEU A 320 -10.37 -16.35 11.02
CA LEU A 320 -9.25 -17.23 10.71
C LEU A 320 -9.76 -18.53 10.05
N LEU A 321 -10.91 -19.02 10.50
CA LEU A 321 -11.58 -20.18 9.92
C LEU A 321 -11.87 -19.99 8.43
N ASN A 322 -11.40 -20.93 7.61
CA ASN A 322 -11.66 -20.95 6.16
C ASN A 322 -13.13 -21.28 5.81
N LYS A 323 -13.84 -21.94 6.73
CA LYS A 323 -15.28 -22.21 6.64
C LYS A 323 -16.15 -21.17 7.36
N GLY A 324 -15.54 -20.13 7.93
CA GLY A 324 -16.26 -19.02 8.53
C GLY A 324 -17.05 -18.22 7.51
N ASP A 325 -17.90 -17.33 8.01
CA ASP A 325 -18.75 -16.47 7.14
C ASP A 325 -17.93 -15.51 6.25
N MET A 326 -16.75 -15.11 6.71
CA MET A 326 -15.85 -14.17 6.01
C MET A 326 -14.38 -14.57 6.18
N PRO A 327 -13.87 -15.59 5.47
CA PRO A 327 -12.50 -16.07 5.64
C PRO A 327 -11.46 -15.03 5.24
N TYR A 328 -10.49 -14.74 6.13
CA TYR A 328 -9.42 -13.75 5.87
C TYR A 328 -8.51 -14.17 4.69
N MET A 329 -8.19 -15.45 4.56
CA MET A 329 -7.30 -15.96 3.50
C MET A 329 -7.92 -15.84 2.09
N ASN A 330 -9.19 -15.47 1.94
CA ASN A 330 -9.81 -15.17 0.66
C ASN A 330 -9.65 -13.71 0.23
N GLU A 331 -9.16 -12.82 1.12
CA GLU A 331 -9.09 -11.39 0.88
C GLU A 331 -7.89 -10.98 0.00
N THR A 332 -8.03 -9.84 -0.68
CA THR A 332 -6.89 -9.18 -1.35
C THR A 332 -5.80 -8.83 -0.34
N ALA A 333 -6.18 -8.38 0.86
CA ALA A 333 -5.25 -8.04 1.93
C ALA A 333 -4.32 -9.22 2.32
N TRP A 334 -4.82 -10.45 2.28
CA TRP A 334 -4.01 -11.64 2.49
C TRP A 334 -2.96 -11.83 1.40
N ARG A 335 -3.37 -11.72 0.13
CA ARG A 335 -2.43 -11.83 -1.01
C ARG A 335 -1.39 -10.73 -0.99
N ASP A 336 -1.80 -9.51 -0.67
CA ASP A 336 -0.90 -8.35 -0.55
C ASP A 336 0.06 -8.51 0.63
N ALA A 337 -0.38 -9.08 1.77
CA ALA A 337 0.48 -9.37 2.91
C ALA A 337 1.57 -10.40 2.57
N LEU A 338 1.24 -11.42 1.78
CA LEU A 338 2.23 -12.38 1.28
C LEU A 338 3.21 -11.72 0.29
N ALA A 339 2.69 -10.92 -0.66
CA ALA A 339 3.51 -10.22 -1.66
C ALA A 339 4.37 -9.10 -1.04
N PHE A 340 3.98 -8.56 0.10
CA PHE A 340 4.80 -7.62 0.88
C PHE A 340 6.11 -8.25 1.38
N ASP A 341 6.20 -9.59 1.40
CA ASP A 341 7.36 -10.37 1.85
C ASP A 341 7.90 -9.86 3.19
N PRO A 342 7.10 -9.93 4.27
CA PRO A 342 7.42 -9.30 5.55
C PRO A 342 8.59 -9.96 6.26
N ASP A 343 9.37 -9.17 7.02
CA ASP A 343 10.36 -9.67 7.97
C ASP A 343 9.72 -10.05 9.32
N ILE A 344 8.64 -9.35 9.66
CA ILE A 344 7.87 -9.53 10.89
C ILE A 344 6.38 -9.57 10.55
N VAL A 345 5.66 -10.51 11.14
CA VAL A 345 4.20 -10.61 11.00
C VAL A 345 3.55 -10.57 12.39
N VAL A 346 2.56 -9.71 12.54
CA VAL A 346 1.70 -9.62 13.72
C VAL A 346 0.31 -10.12 13.33
N ILE A 347 -0.12 -11.29 13.84
CA ILE A 347 -1.42 -11.89 13.53
C ILE A 347 -2.38 -11.66 14.69
N LYS A 348 -3.51 -10.99 14.41
CA LYS A 348 -4.58 -10.74 15.39
C LYS A 348 -5.94 -11.14 14.79
N LEU A 349 -6.24 -12.43 14.82
CA LEU A 349 -7.50 -13.06 14.40
C LEU A 349 -8.09 -13.92 15.54
N GLY A 350 -9.29 -14.46 15.34
CA GLY A 350 -9.99 -15.31 16.33
C GLY A 350 -11.24 -14.67 16.92
N THR A 351 -11.35 -13.34 16.97
CA THR A 351 -12.51 -12.64 17.55
C THR A 351 -13.82 -13.01 16.84
N ASN A 352 -13.86 -12.94 15.50
CA ASN A 352 -15.07 -13.27 14.73
C ASN A 352 -15.35 -14.76 14.63
N ASP A 353 -14.34 -15.57 14.86
CA ASP A 353 -14.43 -17.02 14.89
C ASP A 353 -15.30 -17.51 16.05
N SER A 354 -15.35 -16.74 17.15
CA SER A 354 -16.16 -17.07 18.35
C SER A 354 -17.68 -17.00 18.13
N LYS A 355 -18.13 -16.38 17.00
CA LYS A 355 -19.57 -16.34 16.68
C LYS A 355 -20.12 -17.75 16.46
N PRO A 356 -21.34 -18.07 16.93
CA PRO A 356 -21.91 -19.42 16.81
C PRO A 356 -21.90 -19.99 15.39
N GLN A 357 -22.22 -19.15 14.38
CA GLN A 357 -22.21 -19.57 12.96
C GLN A 357 -20.81 -19.92 12.44
N ASN A 358 -19.74 -19.44 13.07
CA ASN A 358 -18.36 -19.72 12.71
C ASN A 358 -17.82 -20.87 13.57
N TRP A 359 -18.06 -20.83 14.90
CA TRP A 359 -17.49 -21.79 15.83
C TRP A 359 -18.04 -23.21 15.68
N GLN A 360 -19.15 -23.40 14.98
CA GLN A 360 -19.59 -24.75 14.57
C GLN A 360 -18.52 -25.51 13.78
N TYR A 361 -17.56 -24.81 13.16
CA TYR A 361 -16.43 -25.38 12.42
C TYR A 361 -15.13 -25.44 13.26
N LYS A 362 -15.21 -25.36 14.59
CA LYS A 362 -14.06 -25.30 15.51
C LYS A 362 -13.01 -26.39 15.30
N ALA A 363 -13.42 -27.57 14.83
CA ALA A 363 -12.51 -28.69 14.54
C ALA A 363 -11.45 -28.34 13.45
N GLU A 364 -11.72 -27.34 12.61
CA GLU A 364 -10.81 -26.88 11.54
C GLU A 364 -9.87 -25.75 12.02
N PHE A 365 -10.17 -25.07 13.15
CA PHE A 365 -9.48 -23.84 13.55
C PHE A 365 -7.97 -24.03 13.69
N LYS A 366 -7.52 -25.10 14.36
CA LYS A 366 -6.09 -25.43 14.49
C LYS A 366 -5.42 -25.61 13.14
N LYS A 367 -6.04 -26.36 12.24
CA LYS A 367 -5.53 -26.64 10.89
C LYS A 367 -5.47 -25.39 10.04
N ASP A 368 -6.48 -24.53 10.10
CA ASP A 368 -6.52 -23.29 9.34
C ASP A 368 -5.45 -22.30 9.84
N LEU A 369 -5.19 -22.22 11.15
CA LEU A 369 -4.08 -21.45 11.72
C LEU A 369 -2.73 -22.00 11.22
N GLN A 370 -2.53 -23.32 11.27
CA GLN A 370 -1.30 -23.95 10.75
C GLN A 370 -1.10 -23.68 9.24
N GLN A 371 -2.18 -23.70 8.45
CA GLN A 371 -2.14 -23.36 7.04
C GLN A 371 -1.70 -21.89 6.83
N MET A 372 -2.26 -20.94 7.59
CA MET A 372 -1.87 -19.53 7.54
C MET A 372 -0.38 -19.35 7.85
N LEU A 373 0.09 -19.98 8.93
CA LEU A 373 1.49 -19.91 9.37
C LEU A 373 2.45 -20.48 8.31
N THR A 374 2.13 -21.65 7.75
CA THR A 374 2.97 -22.28 6.72
C THR A 374 2.94 -21.55 5.38
N SER A 375 1.87 -20.82 5.07
CA SER A 375 1.82 -19.95 3.88
C SER A 375 2.70 -18.71 4.05
N LEU A 376 2.77 -18.14 5.26
CA LEU A 376 3.65 -17.01 5.58
C LEU A 376 5.12 -17.44 5.71
N CYS A 377 5.37 -18.62 6.26
CA CYS A 377 6.70 -19.15 6.53
C CYS A 377 6.77 -20.63 6.13
N PRO A 378 7.07 -20.96 4.85
CA PRO A 378 7.11 -22.34 4.38
C PRO A 378 8.05 -23.27 5.17
N GLN A 379 9.08 -22.72 5.84
CA GLN A 379 10.00 -23.48 6.68
C GLN A 379 9.28 -24.13 7.89
N LEU A 380 8.14 -23.60 8.31
CA LEU A 380 7.30 -24.17 9.36
C LEU A 380 6.56 -25.45 8.93
N ALA A 381 6.46 -25.72 7.63
CA ALA A 381 5.79 -26.93 7.11
C ALA A 381 6.53 -28.23 7.47
N THR A 382 7.81 -28.16 7.88
CA THR A 382 8.60 -29.33 8.30
C THR A 382 8.78 -29.30 9.82
N PRO A 383 7.95 -30.00 10.61
CA PRO A 383 8.10 -30.04 12.06
C PRO A 383 9.48 -30.58 12.43
N SER A 384 10.23 -29.85 13.23
CA SER A 384 11.50 -30.30 13.77
C SER A 384 11.31 -31.57 14.61
N LYS A 385 11.60 -32.76 14.06
CA LYS A 385 11.56 -34.06 14.77
C LYS A 385 12.68 -34.22 15.80
N LYS A 386 13.32 -33.15 16.28
CA LYS A 386 14.40 -33.24 17.28
C LYS A 386 13.92 -32.71 18.64
N LYS A 387 13.31 -33.58 19.42
CA LYS A 387 13.29 -33.46 20.89
C LYS A 387 14.72 -33.66 21.38
N GLY A 388 15.45 -32.59 21.68
CA GLY A 388 16.79 -32.66 22.29
C GLY A 388 17.35 -31.25 22.56
N LYS A 389 17.95 -31.05 23.72
CA LYS A 389 18.49 -29.78 24.26
C LYS A 389 19.56 -29.07 23.42
N LYS A 390 19.76 -29.42 22.15
CA LYS A 390 20.71 -28.79 21.21
C LYS A 390 20.06 -28.14 19.99
N ALA A 391 18.75 -27.93 19.95
CA ALA A 391 18.02 -27.33 18.82
C ALA A 391 17.99 -25.78 18.89
N ARG A 392 19.06 -25.12 19.33
CA ARG A 392 19.12 -23.65 19.48
C ARG A 392 20.03 -22.93 18.49
N GLN A 393 20.25 -23.52 17.31
CA GLN A 393 20.86 -22.81 16.17
C GLN A 393 20.19 -23.22 14.87
N ALA A 394 18.84 -23.14 14.82
CA ALA A 394 18.14 -23.05 13.56
C ALA A 394 18.33 -21.61 13.05
N LEU A 395 18.62 -21.46 11.75
CA LEU A 395 18.58 -20.17 11.06
C LEU A 395 17.31 -19.42 11.47
N PRO A 396 17.36 -18.09 11.71
CA PRO A 396 16.17 -17.33 12.03
C PRO A 396 15.12 -17.60 10.95
N THR A 397 13.98 -18.21 11.35
CA THR A 397 12.86 -18.40 10.43
C THR A 397 12.34 -17.02 10.06
N ARG A 398 12.34 -16.69 8.78
CA ARG A 398 11.79 -15.45 8.27
C ARG A 398 10.46 -15.77 7.57
N PRO A 399 9.37 -15.02 7.85
CA PRO A 399 9.27 -13.93 8.82
C PRO A 399 9.27 -14.39 10.28
N LYS A 400 9.64 -13.51 11.20
CA LYS A 400 9.34 -13.68 12.63
C LYS A 400 7.86 -13.41 12.84
N ILE A 401 7.14 -14.38 13.40
CA ILE A 401 5.68 -14.30 13.58
C ILE A 401 5.34 -14.11 15.06
N TYR A 402 4.55 -13.07 15.35
CA TYR A 402 3.91 -12.81 16.64
C TYR A 402 2.43 -13.16 16.53
N LEU A 403 1.98 -14.08 17.36
CA LEU A 403 0.56 -14.45 17.46
C LEU A 403 -0.08 -13.69 18.62
N CYS A 404 -0.97 -12.75 18.32
CA CYS A 404 -1.71 -12.00 19.33
C CYS A 404 -2.99 -12.74 19.68
N THR A 405 -3.23 -12.95 20.98
CA THR A 405 -4.55 -13.40 21.43
C THR A 405 -5.60 -12.30 21.17
N PRO A 406 -6.88 -12.64 20.92
CA PRO A 406 -7.95 -11.66 20.89
C PRO A 406 -7.98 -10.87 22.21
N ILE A 407 -8.30 -9.57 22.18
CA ILE A 407 -8.62 -8.83 23.40
C ILE A 407 -9.95 -9.34 23.98
N PRO A 408 -10.22 -9.17 25.28
CA PRO A 408 -11.48 -9.60 25.89
C PRO A 408 -12.70 -8.95 25.23
N ALA A 409 -13.77 -9.71 25.07
CA ALA A 409 -15.07 -9.18 24.67
C ALA A 409 -15.87 -8.84 25.93
N PHE A 410 -15.93 -7.56 26.27
CA PHE A 410 -16.67 -7.07 27.44
C PHE A 410 -18.18 -7.06 27.25
N LYS A 411 -18.64 -7.24 26.00
CA LYS A 411 -20.06 -7.39 25.60
C LYS A 411 -20.16 -8.40 24.46
N SER A 412 -21.30 -9.06 24.33
CA SER A 412 -21.60 -10.01 23.26
C SER A 412 -22.13 -9.36 21.98
N SER A 413 -21.63 -8.16 21.64
CA SER A 413 -22.02 -7.46 20.40
C SER A 413 -21.71 -8.34 19.18
N TRP A 414 -22.59 -8.31 18.19
CA TRP A 414 -22.50 -9.14 16.96
C TRP A 414 -22.35 -10.65 17.21
N ASN A 415 -22.87 -11.18 18.34
CA ASN A 415 -22.75 -12.57 18.77
C ASN A 415 -21.29 -13.03 19.01
N ILE A 416 -20.38 -12.12 19.24
CA ILE A 416 -19.01 -12.46 19.68
C ILE A 416 -19.12 -13.03 21.09
N ASN A 417 -18.46 -14.17 21.32
CA ASN A 417 -18.58 -14.95 22.53
C ASN A 417 -17.26 -15.01 23.30
N GLU A 418 -17.23 -14.35 24.47
CA GLU A 418 -16.05 -14.27 25.31
C GLU A 418 -15.66 -15.65 25.87
N ASP A 419 -16.62 -16.47 26.26
CA ASP A 419 -16.32 -17.81 26.80
C ASP A 419 -15.61 -18.69 25.76
N VAL A 420 -16.03 -18.60 24.50
CA VAL A 420 -15.37 -19.29 23.38
C VAL A 420 -13.97 -18.70 23.14
N ILE A 421 -13.80 -17.39 23.20
CA ILE A 421 -12.49 -16.74 23.04
C ILE A 421 -11.54 -17.24 24.12
N ALA A 422 -11.92 -17.10 25.38
CA ALA A 422 -11.05 -17.35 26.51
C ALA A 422 -10.74 -18.86 26.69
N ASN A 423 -11.78 -19.72 26.55
CA ASN A 423 -11.68 -21.12 26.94
C ASN A 423 -11.41 -22.09 25.79
N GLU A 424 -11.62 -21.67 24.53
CA GLU A 424 -11.41 -22.55 23.36
C GLU A 424 -10.40 -21.99 22.37
N ILE A 425 -10.56 -20.73 21.90
CA ILE A 425 -9.71 -20.15 20.86
C ILE A 425 -8.28 -19.90 21.36
N ILE A 426 -8.14 -19.20 22.49
CA ILE A 426 -6.82 -18.86 23.04
C ILE A 426 -5.99 -20.11 23.37
N PRO A 427 -6.53 -21.14 24.03
CA PRO A 427 -5.80 -22.38 24.25
C PRO A 427 -5.27 -23.02 22.95
N ILE A 428 -6.07 -23.03 21.86
CA ILE A 428 -5.62 -23.57 20.57
C ILE A 428 -4.51 -22.71 19.99
N GLN A 429 -4.62 -21.38 20.06
CA GLN A 429 -3.57 -20.47 19.60
C GLN A 429 -2.25 -20.67 20.34
N GLN A 430 -2.31 -20.85 21.67
CA GLN A 430 -1.15 -21.12 22.53
C GLN A 430 -0.52 -22.48 22.22
N GLU A 431 -1.35 -23.53 22.01
CA GLU A 431 -0.89 -24.85 21.60
C GLU A 431 -0.11 -24.77 20.27
N VAL A 432 -0.68 -24.13 19.25
CA VAL A 432 -0.03 -23.97 17.94
C VAL A 432 1.24 -23.13 18.08
N ALA A 433 1.23 -22.05 18.84
CA ALA A 433 2.41 -21.25 19.09
C ALA A 433 3.54 -22.08 19.71
N GLN A 434 3.22 -22.94 20.68
CA GLN A 434 4.19 -23.85 21.29
C GLN A 434 4.72 -24.88 20.28
N GLU A 435 3.86 -25.46 19.44
CA GLU A 435 4.24 -26.43 18.41
C GLU A 435 5.25 -25.85 17.42
N TYR A 436 5.06 -24.58 17.01
CA TYR A 436 5.88 -23.91 16.02
C TYR A 436 6.98 -23.02 16.62
N GLY A 437 7.05 -22.89 17.95
CA GLY A 437 8.03 -22.05 18.65
C GLY A 437 7.83 -20.55 18.39
N LEU A 438 6.56 -20.12 18.25
CA LEU A 438 6.20 -18.72 18.01
C LEU A 438 6.09 -17.95 19.33
N GLU A 439 6.30 -16.63 19.24
CA GLU A 439 6.01 -15.72 20.36
C GLU A 439 4.52 -15.37 20.39
N VAL A 440 3.92 -15.49 21.58
CA VAL A 440 2.53 -15.06 21.84
C VAL A 440 2.55 -13.70 22.53
N ILE A 441 1.80 -12.75 21.98
CA ILE A 441 1.47 -11.48 22.63
C ILE A 441 0.09 -11.66 23.26
N ASP A 442 0.03 -11.89 24.56
CA ASP A 442 -1.21 -12.13 25.29
C ASP A 442 -2.00 -10.84 25.54
N LEU A 443 -2.64 -10.33 24.49
CA LEU A 443 -3.49 -9.14 24.59
C LEU A 443 -4.73 -9.39 25.46
N HIS A 444 -5.20 -10.63 25.56
CA HIS A 444 -6.37 -10.96 26.37
C HIS A 444 -6.13 -10.65 27.85
N THR A 445 -5.07 -11.20 28.42
CA THR A 445 -4.71 -10.95 29.82
C THR A 445 -4.32 -9.48 30.05
N LEU A 446 -3.59 -8.88 29.11
CA LEU A 446 -3.13 -7.50 29.23
C LEU A 446 -4.26 -6.46 29.16
N PHE A 447 -5.41 -6.82 28.58
CA PHE A 447 -6.61 -5.99 28.50
C PHE A 447 -7.73 -6.39 29.47
N ALA A 448 -7.54 -7.41 30.31
CA ALA A 448 -8.60 -7.96 31.16
C ALA A 448 -9.33 -6.91 32.04
N ASN A 449 -8.62 -5.85 32.44
CA ASN A 449 -9.16 -4.77 33.28
C ASN A 449 -9.35 -3.45 32.52
N ASP A 450 -9.31 -3.48 31.19
CA ASP A 450 -9.26 -2.29 30.34
C ASP A 450 -10.61 -2.01 29.63
N SER A 451 -11.75 -2.27 30.30
CA SER A 451 -13.08 -2.01 29.72
C SER A 451 -13.31 -0.55 29.31
N ASP A 452 -12.58 0.41 29.92
CA ASP A 452 -12.58 1.83 29.57
C ASP A 452 -11.77 2.13 28.29
N LYS A 453 -11.04 1.15 27.77
CA LYS A 453 -10.20 1.25 26.57
C LYS A 453 -10.84 0.63 25.32
N VAL A 454 -12.10 0.20 25.45
CA VAL A 454 -12.92 -0.25 24.32
C VAL A 454 -14.05 0.72 24.05
N GLN A 455 -14.62 0.64 22.85
CA GLN A 455 -15.78 1.39 22.43
C GLN A 455 -17.05 0.87 23.16
N ASP A 456 -18.17 1.57 22.99
CA ASP A 456 -19.44 1.21 23.61
C ASP A 456 -19.94 -0.20 23.23
N ASP A 457 -19.43 -0.74 22.12
CA ASP A 457 -19.73 -2.11 21.70
C ASP A 457 -19.08 -3.19 22.56
N GLY A 458 -18.09 -2.83 23.37
CA GLY A 458 -17.35 -3.73 24.26
C GLY A 458 -16.36 -4.68 23.54
N ILE A 459 -16.11 -4.45 22.23
CA ILE A 459 -15.27 -5.34 21.39
C ILE A 459 -14.09 -4.57 20.80
N HIS A 460 -14.34 -3.39 20.19
CA HIS A 460 -13.32 -2.65 19.47
C HIS A 460 -12.59 -1.69 20.41
N PRO A 461 -11.26 -1.61 20.33
CA PRO A 461 -10.50 -0.61 21.07
C PRO A 461 -10.92 0.80 20.69
N ASN A 462 -10.99 1.71 21.64
CA ASN A 462 -11.06 3.15 21.43
C ASN A 462 -9.65 3.75 21.27
N ASP A 463 -9.52 5.08 21.18
CA ASP A 463 -8.22 5.75 21.00
C ASP A 463 -7.19 5.40 22.08
N LYS A 464 -7.61 5.17 23.33
CA LYS A 464 -6.70 4.71 24.40
C LYS A 464 -6.28 3.26 24.17
N GLY A 465 -7.22 2.42 23.74
CA GLY A 465 -7.00 1.01 23.50
C GLY A 465 -6.04 0.76 22.33
N VAL A 466 -6.20 1.46 21.20
CA VAL A 466 -5.27 1.31 20.06
C VAL A 466 -3.86 1.78 20.40
N ARG A 467 -3.70 2.85 21.21
CA ARG A 467 -2.39 3.29 21.71
C ARG A 467 -1.74 2.24 22.58
N ARG A 468 -2.49 1.65 23.53
CA ARG A 468 -2.01 0.58 24.39
C ARG A 468 -1.61 -0.66 23.59
N MET A 469 -2.40 -1.07 22.59
CA MET A 469 -2.02 -2.15 21.69
C MET A 469 -0.70 -1.88 20.98
N ALA A 470 -0.56 -0.67 20.42
CA ALA A 470 0.68 -0.28 19.74
C ALA A 470 1.90 -0.29 20.67
N ASP A 471 1.74 0.12 21.95
CA ASP A 471 2.82 0.04 22.96
C ASP A 471 3.23 -1.41 23.21
N ILE A 472 2.28 -2.27 23.51
CA ILE A 472 2.53 -3.69 23.83
C ILE A 472 3.24 -4.40 22.65
N ILE A 473 2.75 -4.17 21.43
CA ILE A 473 3.31 -4.82 20.23
C ILE A 473 4.71 -4.26 19.92
N ALA A 474 4.90 -2.94 20.05
CA ALA A 474 6.22 -2.32 19.83
C ALA A 474 7.24 -2.85 20.82
N ASP A 475 6.88 -2.98 22.11
CA ASP A 475 7.76 -3.52 23.14
C ASP A 475 8.13 -4.98 22.87
N ALA A 476 7.19 -5.80 22.37
CA ALA A 476 7.47 -7.16 21.97
C ALA A 476 8.44 -7.25 20.79
N ILE A 477 8.28 -6.38 19.78
CA ILE A 477 9.17 -6.33 18.62
C ILE A 477 10.57 -5.81 18.99
N LYS A 478 10.69 -4.81 19.87
CA LYS A 478 11.96 -4.18 20.25
C LYS A 478 12.80 -4.98 21.26
N LYS A 479 12.22 -5.94 21.97
CA LYS A 479 12.90 -6.81 22.93
C LYS A 479 13.87 -7.83 22.31
N GLN A 480 14.19 -7.67 21.02
CA GLN A 480 15.09 -8.57 20.27
C GLN A 480 16.56 -8.28 20.48
#